data_d0893274fcb552c0e25519a0a1a3e2ab
#
_entry.id   d0893274fcb552c0e25519a0a1a3e2ab
#
_cell.length_a   1.000
_cell.length_b   1.000
_cell.length_c   1.000
_cell.angle_alpha   90.00
_cell.angle_beta   90.00
_cell.angle_gamma   90.00
#
_symmetry.space_group_name_H-M   'P 1'
#
loop_
_entity.id
_entity.type
_entity.pdbx_description
1 polymer ?
#
loop_
_entity_poly.entity_id
_entity_poly.type
_entity_poly.pdbx_seq_one_letter_code
_entity_poly.pdbx_strand_id
1 'polypeptide(L)'
;SPDKMKKAFQLRESLFQNVLAKDFKNMDPYWQMVFERSEQYLKGALALHLYMYASDKEVWHKSGLVDWQAPYFVSVNPLIDFAYSMHRPEVANYFYFLNVYTMYKKQELKADNLNLKTQKAKEKYLLNPADDYYLNKHILSGFPKYQVNGMNLQFLIHDKTLAETQEDYNDFIRSCPDTSLTNQLRRAYDKLLPFEAGKNIRESGLMIADSLHLVKGSDRKYILLFLSTREQGLPAPSLQNALDFKKRLESEGLASIVQLELYSKFQSNNAKRVKPFKAISDLQIEELRRKELGTVTILMREDGTILHRQFTNWQFDPSPALEIIQNDLKREDESFNDFLKGFKEGVLGTLLIAAIISIAYYSRVKGKQKKERNRRRIRELELRAIRSQMNPHFIFNALSSIQNLINRSANQEANEYLIDFSRLLRKVLATSEKKLVSLSDEIEQLQLYLKLEQLRFPFSYSLAVGKNIE
;
A
#
# COMPACT_ATOMS: atom_id res chain seq x y z
N SER A 1 25.16 44.67 -30.58
CA SER A 1 26.60 44.60 -30.95
C SER A 1 27.46 44.94 -29.75
N PRO A 2 28.73 44.48 -29.70
CA PRO A 2 29.69 44.81 -28.65
C PRO A 2 29.87 46.30 -28.43
N ASP A 3 29.88 47.10 -29.51
CA ASP A 3 30.08 48.56 -29.44
C ASP A 3 28.94 49.27 -28.70
N LYS A 4 27.70 48.86 -28.91
CA LYS A 4 26.55 49.39 -28.14
C LYS A 4 26.72 49.09 -26.67
N MET A 5 27.24 47.93 -26.32
CA MET A 5 27.42 47.51 -24.94
C MET A 5 28.61 48.28 -24.32
N LYS A 6 29.69 48.51 -25.04
CA LYS A 6 30.80 49.38 -24.60
C LYS A 6 30.27 50.78 -24.27
N LYS A 7 29.48 51.36 -25.16
CA LYS A 7 28.87 52.69 -24.93
C LYS A 7 27.96 52.66 -23.70
N ALA A 8 27.15 51.64 -23.52
CA ALA A 8 26.29 51.51 -22.36
C ALA A 8 27.09 51.42 -21.04
N PHE A 9 28.19 50.66 -21.02
CA PHE A 9 29.08 50.59 -19.87
C PHE A 9 29.81 51.89 -19.60
N GLN A 10 30.29 52.57 -20.66
CA GLN A 10 30.91 53.90 -20.54
C GLN A 10 29.93 54.94 -20.01
N LEU A 11 28.68 54.95 -20.48
CA LEU A 11 27.64 55.81 -19.96
C LEU A 11 27.34 55.52 -18.49
N ARG A 12 27.25 54.26 -18.11
CA ARG A 12 27.04 53.87 -16.73
C ARG A 12 28.17 54.30 -15.83
N GLU A 13 29.43 54.12 -16.28
CA GLU A 13 30.60 54.57 -15.57
C GLU A 13 30.62 56.08 -15.40
N SER A 14 30.30 56.85 -16.47
CA SER A 14 30.17 58.30 -16.44
C SER A 14 29.10 58.76 -15.48
N LEU A 15 27.92 58.12 -15.46
CA LEU A 15 26.88 58.42 -14.52
C LEU A 15 27.29 58.14 -13.08
N PHE A 16 27.97 57.03 -12.85
CA PHE A 16 28.52 56.70 -11.54
C PHE A 16 29.52 57.75 -11.07
N GLN A 17 30.48 58.12 -11.90
CA GLN A 17 31.48 59.15 -11.57
C GLN A 17 30.87 60.55 -11.32
N ASN A 18 29.88 60.93 -12.09
CA ASN A 18 29.30 62.25 -12.00
C ASN A 18 28.26 62.41 -10.85
N VAL A 19 27.52 61.34 -10.53
CA VAL A 19 26.41 61.38 -9.58
C VAL A 19 26.79 60.83 -8.23
N LEU A 20 27.47 59.67 -8.21
CA LEU A 20 27.70 58.90 -6.98
C LEU A 20 29.13 58.98 -6.45
N ALA A 21 30.13 59.51 -7.24
CA ALA A 21 31.54 59.48 -6.84
C ALA A 21 31.83 60.17 -5.53
N LYS A 22 31.11 61.28 -5.25
CA LYS A 22 31.29 62.02 -3.99
C LYS A 22 30.85 61.24 -2.79
N ASP A 23 29.66 60.62 -2.87
CA ASP A 23 29.09 59.83 -1.78
C ASP A 23 29.84 58.53 -1.61
N PHE A 24 30.33 57.93 -2.72
CA PHE A 24 31.13 56.72 -2.74
C PHE A 24 32.46 56.92 -2.02
N LYS A 25 33.20 58.04 -2.27
CA LYS A 25 34.47 58.37 -1.58
C LYS A 25 34.30 58.53 -0.05
N ASN A 26 33.14 58.96 0.37
CA ASN A 26 32.81 59.12 1.80
C ASN A 26 32.22 57.86 2.45
N MET A 27 32.02 56.82 1.67
CA MET A 27 31.48 55.53 2.17
C MET A 27 32.56 54.75 2.89
N ASP A 28 32.18 53.96 3.85
CA ASP A 28 33.07 53.00 4.51
C ASP A 28 33.84 52.14 3.47
N PRO A 29 35.15 51.93 3.60
CA PRO A 29 35.94 51.15 2.65
C PRO A 29 35.41 49.78 2.35
N TYR A 30 34.78 49.13 3.31
CA TYR A 30 34.13 47.85 3.12
C TYR A 30 32.97 47.92 2.11
N TRP A 31 32.08 48.92 2.25
CA TRP A 31 30.98 49.13 1.32
C TRP A 31 31.44 49.58 -0.06
N GLN A 32 32.55 50.36 -0.15
CA GLN A 32 33.20 50.68 -1.43
C GLN A 32 33.60 49.40 -2.16
N MET A 33 34.28 48.49 -1.49
CA MET A 33 34.69 47.19 -2.04
C MET A 33 33.49 46.34 -2.46
N VAL A 34 32.42 46.29 -1.66
CA VAL A 34 31.18 45.56 -1.98
C VAL A 34 30.55 46.07 -3.27
N PHE A 35 30.47 47.40 -3.39
CA PHE A 35 29.90 48.03 -4.56
C PHE A 35 30.71 47.76 -5.82
N GLU A 36 32.04 47.96 -5.76
CA GLU A 36 32.93 47.72 -6.89
C GLU A 36 32.84 46.28 -7.37
N ARG A 37 32.82 45.32 -6.46
CA ARG A 37 32.69 43.89 -6.78
C ARG A 37 31.33 43.58 -7.39
N SER A 38 30.26 44.15 -6.83
CA SER A 38 28.91 43.97 -7.36
C SER A 38 28.80 44.49 -8.81
N GLU A 39 29.43 45.66 -9.12
CA GLU A 39 29.46 46.16 -10.48
C GLU A 39 30.29 45.29 -11.44
N GLN A 40 31.42 44.74 -10.99
CA GLN A 40 32.19 43.76 -11.78
C GLN A 40 31.38 42.52 -12.13
N TYR A 41 30.64 41.97 -11.17
CA TYR A 41 29.78 40.81 -11.42
C TYR A 41 28.65 41.13 -12.40
N LEU A 42 28.01 42.29 -12.27
CA LEU A 42 26.96 42.70 -13.19
C LEU A 42 27.47 42.87 -14.61
N LYS A 43 28.63 43.58 -14.77
CA LYS A 43 29.29 43.78 -16.08
C LYS A 43 29.64 42.42 -16.70
N GLY A 44 30.27 41.52 -15.93
CA GLY A 44 30.64 40.17 -16.37
C GLY A 44 29.38 39.34 -16.78
N ALA A 45 28.35 39.38 -15.98
CA ALA A 45 27.12 38.66 -16.26
C ALA A 45 26.43 39.15 -17.55
N LEU A 46 26.28 40.47 -17.71
CA LEU A 46 25.64 41.04 -18.91
C LEU A 46 26.45 40.77 -20.18
N ALA A 47 27.80 40.93 -20.12
CA ALA A 47 28.66 40.67 -21.27
C ALA A 47 28.62 39.18 -21.65
N LEU A 48 28.69 38.29 -20.69
CA LEU A 48 28.66 36.85 -20.91
C LEU A 48 27.29 36.39 -21.43
N HIS A 49 26.18 36.93 -20.88
CA HIS A 49 24.82 36.64 -21.34
C HIS A 49 24.66 37.00 -22.83
N LEU A 50 25.09 38.21 -23.21
CA LEU A 50 25.03 38.67 -24.60
C LEU A 50 25.98 37.87 -25.52
N TYR A 51 27.15 37.46 -25.03
CA TYR A 51 28.02 36.56 -25.74
C TYR A 51 27.39 35.22 -26.07
N MET A 52 26.68 34.61 -25.12
CA MET A 52 26.03 33.33 -25.33
C MET A 52 25.01 33.36 -26.46
N TYR A 53 24.32 34.49 -26.63
CA TYR A 53 23.29 34.68 -27.67
C TYR A 53 23.77 35.43 -28.90
N ALA A 54 25.08 35.70 -28.99
CA ALA A 54 25.64 36.38 -30.13
C ALA A 54 25.67 35.48 -31.38
N SER A 55 25.31 36.04 -32.52
CA SER A 55 25.40 35.39 -33.81
C SER A 55 26.86 35.22 -34.27
N ASP A 56 27.73 36.17 -33.88
CA ASP A 56 29.15 36.14 -34.14
C ASP A 56 29.95 36.22 -32.81
N LYS A 57 30.35 35.07 -32.33
CA LYS A 57 31.09 34.94 -31.08
C LYS A 57 32.52 35.46 -31.17
N GLU A 58 33.13 35.44 -32.34
CA GLU A 58 34.50 35.91 -32.51
C GLU A 58 34.62 37.42 -32.34
N VAL A 59 33.66 38.18 -32.90
CA VAL A 59 33.54 39.62 -32.69
C VAL A 59 33.39 39.98 -31.22
N TRP A 60 32.57 39.22 -30.50
CA TRP A 60 32.40 39.43 -29.07
C TRP A 60 33.66 39.08 -28.28
N HIS A 61 34.33 37.98 -28.64
CA HIS A 61 35.57 37.58 -27.98
C HIS A 61 36.68 38.65 -28.17
N LYS A 62 36.83 39.19 -29.36
CA LYS A 62 37.76 40.24 -29.66
C LYS A 62 37.41 41.64 -29.11
N SER A 63 36.17 41.80 -28.64
CA SER A 63 35.69 43.11 -28.17
C SER A 63 36.32 43.57 -26.86
N GLY A 64 36.91 42.67 -26.08
CA GLY A 64 37.45 42.95 -24.74
C GLY A 64 36.35 43.29 -23.70
N LEU A 65 35.05 43.04 -23.98
CA LEU A 65 33.97 43.27 -23.07
C LEU A 65 33.87 42.19 -21.98
N VAL A 66 34.26 40.99 -22.33
CA VAL A 66 34.42 39.89 -21.39
C VAL A 66 35.92 39.72 -21.14
N ASP A 67 36.35 39.95 -19.93
CA ASP A 67 37.70 39.65 -19.51
C ASP A 67 37.86 38.17 -19.24
N TRP A 68 38.27 37.41 -20.25
CA TRP A 68 38.46 35.97 -20.19
C TRP A 68 39.61 35.54 -19.27
N GLN A 69 40.46 36.46 -18.88
CA GLN A 69 41.56 36.22 -17.93
C GLN A 69 41.18 36.64 -16.52
N ALA A 70 40.01 37.26 -16.36
CA ALA A 70 39.55 37.64 -15.04
C ALA A 70 39.49 36.40 -14.08
N PRO A 71 39.88 36.58 -12.82
CA PRO A 71 39.91 35.48 -11.83
C PRO A 71 38.62 34.70 -11.75
N TYR A 72 37.47 35.31 -11.98
CA TYR A 72 36.17 34.68 -11.96
C TYR A 72 35.87 33.75 -13.15
N PHE A 73 36.65 33.79 -14.26
CA PHE A 73 36.62 32.83 -15.35
C PHE A 73 37.66 31.72 -15.19
N VAL A 74 38.84 32.05 -14.67
CA VAL A 74 39.93 31.09 -14.48
C VAL A 74 39.74 30.24 -13.26
N SER A 75 39.23 30.84 -12.21
CA SER A 75 38.91 30.13 -10.97
C SER A 75 37.72 30.79 -10.27
N VAL A 76 36.72 30.00 -9.94
CA VAL A 76 35.59 30.45 -9.10
C VAL A 76 36.03 30.62 -7.62
N ASN A 77 37.20 30.08 -7.25
CA ASN A 77 37.72 30.09 -5.89
C ASN A 77 38.03 31.49 -5.33
N PRO A 78 38.61 32.46 -6.07
CA PRO A 78 38.80 33.81 -5.54
C PRO A 78 37.50 34.52 -5.16
N LEU A 79 36.35 34.06 -5.67
CA LEU A 79 35.05 34.60 -5.34
C LEU A 79 34.51 34.03 -4.04
N ILE A 80 35.04 32.90 -3.56
CA ILE A 80 34.57 32.22 -2.36
C ILE A 80 34.79 33.08 -1.12
N ASP A 81 35.99 33.58 -0.92
CA ASP A 81 36.34 34.32 0.29
C ASP A 81 35.53 35.61 0.39
N PHE A 82 35.27 36.26 -0.74
CA PHE A 82 34.46 37.45 -0.80
C PHE A 82 32.97 37.15 -0.56
N ALA A 83 32.40 36.19 -1.26
CA ALA A 83 30.98 35.83 -1.11
C ALA A 83 30.70 35.21 0.25
N TYR A 84 31.63 34.44 0.81
CA TYR A 84 31.50 33.83 2.13
C TYR A 84 31.52 34.87 3.26
N SER A 85 32.37 35.89 3.14
CA SER A 85 32.42 37.00 4.11
C SER A 85 31.16 37.87 4.07
N MET A 86 30.42 37.85 2.96
CA MET A 86 29.34 38.77 2.72
C MET A 86 27.98 38.32 3.22
N HIS A 87 27.70 37.05 3.40
CA HIS A 87 26.45 36.46 3.93
C HIS A 87 25.13 37.28 3.70
N ARG A 88 25.09 38.16 2.72
CA ARG A 88 24.06 39.16 2.58
C ARG A 88 23.45 39.19 1.19
N PRO A 89 22.10 39.44 1.11
CA PRO A 89 21.38 39.53 -0.16
C PRO A 89 21.81 40.68 -1.06
N GLU A 90 22.65 41.62 -0.55
CA GLU A 90 23.15 42.76 -1.32
C GLU A 90 24.07 42.37 -2.47
N VAL A 91 24.53 41.11 -2.54
CA VAL A 91 25.31 40.55 -3.66
C VAL A 91 24.41 39.91 -4.72
N ALA A 92 23.23 40.46 -4.98
CA ALA A 92 22.32 39.93 -6.01
C ALA A 92 23.01 39.78 -7.38
N ASN A 93 23.92 40.71 -7.74
CA ASN A 93 24.68 40.63 -8.97
C ASN A 93 25.64 39.44 -9.01
N TYR A 94 26.16 38.99 -7.87
CA TYR A 94 26.96 37.77 -7.77
C TYR A 94 26.15 36.51 -8.13
N PHE A 95 24.95 36.36 -7.60
CA PHE A 95 24.09 35.24 -7.95
C PHE A 95 23.63 35.28 -9.41
N TYR A 96 23.36 36.47 -9.93
CA TYR A 96 23.07 36.63 -11.35
C TYR A 96 24.26 36.21 -12.18
N PHE A 97 25.46 36.62 -11.81
CA PHE A 97 26.71 36.21 -12.45
C PHE A 97 26.91 34.70 -12.40
N LEU A 98 26.76 34.06 -11.25
CA LEU A 98 26.89 32.61 -11.11
C LEU A 98 25.91 31.84 -12.01
N ASN A 99 24.68 32.28 -12.08
CA ASN A 99 23.68 31.67 -12.95
C ASN A 99 24.12 31.80 -14.43
N VAL A 100 24.50 32.97 -14.87
CA VAL A 100 24.96 33.21 -16.25
C VAL A 100 26.24 32.42 -16.53
N TYR A 101 27.17 32.37 -15.58
CA TYR A 101 28.42 31.60 -15.70
C TYR A 101 28.14 30.08 -15.80
N THR A 102 27.27 29.56 -15.02
CA THR A 102 26.88 28.15 -15.12
C THR A 102 26.21 27.84 -16.46
N MET A 103 25.35 28.71 -16.96
CA MET A 103 24.77 28.60 -18.31
C MET A 103 25.84 28.61 -19.40
N TYR A 104 26.82 29.50 -19.29
CA TYR A 104 27.95 29.57 -20.21
C TYR A 104 28.77 28.26 -20.19
N LYS A 105 29.14 27.80 -19.01
CA LYS A 105 29.86 26.53 -18.86
C LYS A 105 29.09 25.31 -19.38
N LYS A 106 27.79 25.31 -19.28
CA LYS A 106 26.92 24.28 -19.92
C LYS A 106 27.08 24.29 -21.46
N GLN A 107 27.16 25.46 -22.06
CA GLN A 107 27.36 25.56 -23.52
C GLN A 107 28.76 25.08 -23.94
N GLU A 108 29.80 25.34 -23.13
CA GLU A 108 31.14 24.83 -23.38
C GLU A 108 31.30 23.33 -23.22
N LEU A 109 30.62 22.77 -22.20
CA LEU A 109 30.59 21.34 -21.99
C LEU A 109 29.66 20.75 -23.07
N LYS A 110 30.23 20.36 -24.20
CA LYS A 110 29.49 19.60 -25.21
C LYS A 110 28.76 18.47 -24.52
N ALA A 111 27.44 18.42 -24.70
CA ALA A 111 26.51 17.50 -24.01
C ALA A 111 26.93 16.02 -24.06
N ASP A 112 27.86 15.67 -24.98
CA ASP A 112 28.34 14.29 -25.18
C ASP A 112 29.34 13.81 -24.11
N ASN A 113 29.93 14.71 -23.30
CA ASN A 113 30.90 14.38 -22.26
C ASN A 113 30.26 14.28 -20.86
N LEU A 114 28.99 14.62 -20.70
CA LEU A 114 28.29 14.51 -19.45
C LEU A 114 27.34 13.32 -19.53
N ASN A 115 27.57 12.32 -18.69
CA ASN A 115 26.66 11.20 -18.47
C ASN A 115 25.41 11.72 -17.71
N LEU A 116 24.69 12.64 -18.34
CA LEU A 116 23.43 13.15 -17.83
C LEU A 116 22.39 12.06 -17.99
N LYS A 117 21.75 11.64 -16.88
CA LYS A 117 20.70 10.62 -16.83
C LYS A 117 19.50 10.92 -17.75
N THR A 118 19.45 12.08 -18.42
CA THR A 118 18.37 12.45 -19.30
C THR A 118 18.88 12.93 -20.66
N GLN A 119 18.68 12.10 -21.67
CA GLN A 119 18.89 12.43 -23.08
C GLN A 119 18.01 13.61 -23.58
N LYS A 120 16.97 13.97 -22.81
CA LYS A 120 16.06 15.10 -23.08
C LYS A 120 16.66 16.48 -22.79
N ALA A 121 17.70 16.58 -21.98
CA ALA A 121 18.39 17.83 -21.71
C ALA A 121 19.15 18.35 -22.94
N LYS A 122 19.34 17.53 -23.98
CA LYS A 122 20.06 17.90 -25.22
C LYS A 122 19.31 18.90 -26.11
N GLU A 123 18.00 19.03 -26.00
CA GLU A 123 17.19 19.75 -26.99
C GLU A 123 16.51 21.03 -26.50
N LYS A 124 16.47 21.32 -25.24
CA LYS A 124 15.83 22.54 -24.71
C LYS A 124 16.68 23.22 -23.66
N TYR A 125 17.17 24.39 -24.00
CA TYR A 125 17.80 25.41 -23.12
C TYR A 125 16.89 25.91 -21.98
N LEU A 126 15.94 25.13 -21.52
CA LEU A 126 15.11 25.43 -20.36
C LEU A 126 15.82 24.89 -19.14
N LEU A 127 16.18 25.80 -18.25
CA LEU A 127 16.72 25.57 -16.93
C LEU A 127 15.81 24.58 -16.18
N ASN A 128 16.15 23.30 -16.24
CA ASN A 128 15.56 22.33 -15.35
C ASN A 128 16.41 22.29 -14.08
N PRO A 129 15.89 22.69 -12.92
CA PRO A 129 16.67 22.74 -11.68
C PRO A 129 17.35 21.41 -11.33
N ALA A 130 16.76 20.27 -11.75
CA ALA A 130 17.35 18.96 -11.55
C ALA A 130 18.66 18.78 -12.32
N ASP A 131 18.62 19.08 -13.63
CA ASP A 131 19.80 18.95 -14.48
C ASP A 131 20.88 19.94 -14.05
N ASP A 132 20.46 21.12 -13.60
CA ASP A 132 21.36 22.16 -13.09
C ASP A 132 22.05 21.74 -11.79
N TYR A 133 21.33 21.10 -10.90
CA TYR A 133 21.91 20.59 -9.65
C TYR A 133 23.05 19.61 -9.91
N TYR A 134 22.81 18.60 -10.76
CA TYR A 134 23.83 17.59 -11.08
C TYR A 134 25.00 18.18 -11.87
N LEU A 135 24.72 19.06 -12.81
CA LEU A 135 25.77 19.71 -13.58
C LEU A 135 26.67 20.59 -12.71
N ASN A 136 26.07 21.37 -11.80
CA ASN A 136 26.82 22.26 -10.91
C ASN A 136 27.72 21.52 -9.93
N LYS A 137 27.40 20.27 -9.58
CA LYS A 137 28.29 19.38 -8.81
C LYS A 137 29.63 19.17 -9.52
N HIS A 138 29.67 19.20 -10.86
CA HIS A 138 30.85 18.96 -11.67
C HIS A 138 31.57 20.27 -12.12
N ILE A 139 30.81 21.33 -12.33
CA ILE A 139 31.36 22.61 -12.84
C ILE A 139 31.89 23.50 -11.72
N LEU A 140 31.19 23.53 -10.59
CA LEU A 140 31.48 24.42 -9.47
C LEU A 140 32.23 23.69 -8.36
N SER A 141 33.07 24.42 -7.65
CA SER A 141 33.76 23.96 -6.45
C SER A 141 33.58 24.97 -5.30
N GLY A 142 33.87 24.55 -4.07
CA GLY A 142 33.80 25.40 -2.90
C GLY A 142 32.41 26.02 -2.62
N PHE A 143 32.43 27.22 -2.06
CA PHE A 143 31.20 27.93 -1.66
C PHE A 143 30.20 28.13 -2.82
N PRO A 144 30.59 28.58 -4.04
CA PRO A 144 29.68 28.72 -5.17
C PRO A 144 28.90 27.43 -5.48
N LYS A 145 29.57 26.27 -5.37
CA LYS A 145 28.93 24.96 -5.55
C LYS A 145 27.80 24.77 -4.56
N TYR A 146 28.03 25.01 -3.28
CA TYR A 146 27.01 24.83 -2.24
C TYR A 146 25.88 25.84 -2.36
N GLN A 147 26.23 27.11 -2.66
CA GLN A 147 25.24 28.18 -2.82
C GLN A 147 24.26 27.87 -3.97
N VAL A 148 24.77 27.55 -5.16
CA VAL A 148 23.94 27.27 -6.33
C VAL A 148 23.19 25.93 -6.17
N ASN A 149 23.89 24.92 -5.66
CA ASN A 149 23.26 23.62 -5.44
C ASN A 149 22.22 23.66 -4.33
N GLY A 150 22.42 24.43 -3.26
CA GLY A 150 21.42 24.63 -2.22
C GLY A 150 20.15 25.26 -2.78
N MET A 151 20.27 26.29 -3.63
CA MET A 151 19.13 26.89 -4.30
C MET A 151 18.43 25.92 -5.25
N ASN A 152 19.19 25.21 -6.10
CA ASN A 152 18.61 24.24 -7.03
C ASN A 152 17.94 23.09 -6.29
N LEU A 153 18.55 22.61 -5.21
CA LEU A 153 17.95 21.55 -4.40
C LEU A 153 16.69 22.03 -3.69
N GLN A 154 16.63 23.30 -3.25
CA GLN A 154 15.40 23.88 -2.72
C GLN A 154 14.29 23.89 -3.77
N PHE A 155 14.59 24.22 -5.03
CA PHE A 155 13.62 24.09 -6.11
C PHE A 155 13.19 22.63 -6.34
N LEU A 156 14.16 21.70 -6.32
CA LEU A 156 13.88 20.28 -6.52
C LEU A 156 12.94 19.68 -5.47
N ILE A 157 13.17 20.00 -4.18
CA ILE A 157 12.29 19.52 -3.10
C ILE A 157 10.89 20.14 -3.15
N HIS A 158 10.73 21.27 -3.84
CA HIS A 158 9.42 21.84 -4.12
C HIS A 158 8.72 21.17 -5.31
N ASP A 159 9.48 20.80 -6.34
CA ASP A 159 8.95 20.26 -7.61
C ASP A 159 8.73 18.75 -7.55
N LYS A 160 9.60 18.03 -6.83
CA LYS A 160 9.55 16.58 -6.66
C LYS A 160 9.08 16.17 -5.28
N THR A 161 8.85 14.88 -5.07
CA THR A 161 8.61 14.34 -3.74
C THR A 161 9.88 14.40 -2.88
N LEU A 162 9.72 14.49 -1.56
CA LEU A 162 10.88 14.45 -0.66
C LEU A 162 11.61 13.10 -0.74
N ALA A 163 10.88 12.02 -1.02
CA ALA A 163 11.47 10.70 -1.21
C ALA A 163 12.43 10.65 -2.41
N GLU A 164 12.07 11.27 -3.54
CA GLU A 164 12.91 11.33 -4.73
C GLU A 164 14.18 12.18 -4.53
N THR A 165 14.15 13.16 -3.64
CA THR A 165 15.25 14.08 -3.38
C THR A 165 16.03 13.76 -2.11
N GLN A 166 15.65 12.73 -1.37
CA GLN A 166 16.21 12.39 -0.06
C GLN A 166 17.71 12.14 -0.07
N GLU A 167 18.20 11.44 -1.08
CA GLU A 167 19.64 11.14 -1.23
C GLU A 167 20.44 12.43 -1.46
N ASP A 168 20.00 13.27 -2.38
CA ASP A 168 20.64 14.54 -2.70
C ASP A 168 20.60 15.53 -1.52
N TYR A 169 19.47 15.56 -0.81
CA TYR A 169 19.31 16.34 0.41
C TYR A 169 20.32 15.90 1.49
N ASN A 170 20.40 14.60 1.76
CA ASN A 170 21.34 14.06 2.75
C ASN A 170 22.80 14.30 2.37
N ASP A 171 23.14 14.16 1.08
CA ASP A 171 24.46 14.43 0.57
C ASP A 171 24.84 15.89 0.76
N PHE A 172 23.94 16.82 0.42
CA PHE A 172 24.13 18.24 0.61
C PHE A 172 24.32 18.60 2.09
N ILE A 173 23.44 18.11 2.97
CA ILE A 173 23.53 18.40 4.43
C ILE A 173 24.83 17.89 5.03
N ARG A 174 25.37 16.77 4.55
CA ARG A 174 26.64 16.19 5.04
C ARG A 174 27.87 16.91 4.49
N SER A 175 27.80 17.35 3.24
CA SER A 175 28.97 17.87 2.53
C SER A 175 29.12 19.40 2.62
N CYS A 176 28.01 20.13 2.82
CA CYS A 176 28.05 21.59 2.88
C CYS A 176 28.58 22.10 4.23
N PRO A 177 29.71 22.85 4.23
CA PRO A 177 30.29 23.38 5.47
C PRO A 177 29.53 24.58 6.02
N ASP A 178 28.67 25.22 5.21
CA ASP A 178 27.90 26.40 5.61
C ASP A 178 26.62 26.01 6.34
N THR A 179 26.59 26.29 7.65
CA THR A 179 25.45 26.01 8.52
C THR A 179 24.23 26.86 8.18
N SER A 180 24.40 28.06 7.60
CA SER A 180 23.29 28.91 7.18
C SER A 180 22.54 28.30 6.02
N LEU A 181 23.26 27.81 5.00
CA LEU A 181 22.69 27.14 3.83
C LEU A 181 22.01 25.82 4.22
N THR A 182 22.68 25.01 5.06
CA THR A 182 22.08 23.75 5.52
C THR A 182 20.84 23.97 6.36
N ASN A 183 20.82 24.98 7.25
CA ASN A 183 19.64 25.32 8.04
C ASN A 183 18.51 25.89 7.17
N GLN A 184 18.83 26.69 6.14
CA GLN A 184 17.82 27.15 5.18
C GLN A 184 17.16 25.97 4.46
N LEU A 185 17.95 25.03 3.97
CA LEU A 185 17.44 23.84 3.27
C LEU A 185 16.64 22.94 4.21
N ARG A 186 17.10 22.72 5.45
CA ARG A 186 16.34 21.98 6.48
C ARG A 186 14.99 22.60 6.72
N ARG A 187 14.92 23.91 6.92
CA ARG A 187 13.63 24.62 7.13
C ARG A 187 12.69 24.44 5.94
N ALA A 188 13.21 24.53 4.71
CA ALA A 188 12.42 24.31 3.51
C ALA A 188 11.89 22.86 3.46
N TYR A 189 12.74 21.90 3.77
CA TYR A 189 12.37 20.47 3.83
C TYR A 189 11.29 20.21 4.88
N ASP A 190 11.51 20.67 6.12
CA ASP A 190 10.59 20.46 7.24
C ASP A 190 9.21 21.10 6.99
N LYS A 191 9.15 22.25 6.30
CA LYS A 191 7.90 22.90 5.91
C LYS A 191 7.08 22.06 4.92
N LEU A 192 7.74 21.28 4.07
CA LEU A 192 7.09 20.45 3.04
C LEU A 192 6.69 19.08 3.56
N LEU A 193 7.33 18.61 4.63
CA LEU A 193 7.09 17.28 5.19
C LEU A 193 5.61 16.96 5.48
N PRO A 194 4.79 17.89 5.99
CA PRO A 194 3.36 17.63 6.22
C PRO A 194 2.53 17.48 4.94
N PHE A 195 3.11 17.83 3.77
CA PHE A 195 2.42 17.78 2.47
C PHE A 195 2.89 16.62 1.59
N GLU A 196 3.67 15.70 2.14
CA GLU A 196 4.13 14.53 1.40
C GLU A 196 3.03 13.50 1.17
N ALA A 197 3.21 12.71 0.12
CA ALA A 197 2.33 11.60 -0.18
C ALA A 197 2.23 10.62 1.02
N GLY A 198 1.02 10.19 1.32
CA GLY A 198 0.70 9.36 2.47
C GLY A 198 0.40 10.14 3.76
N LYS A 199 0.66 11.46 3.82
CA LYS A 199 0.26 12.32 4.94
C LYS A 199 -1.19 12.77 4.81
N ASN A 200 -1.81 13.14 5.91
CA ASN A 200 -3.17 13.69 5.87
C ASN A 200 -3.11 15.21 5.86
N ILE A 201 -3.85 15.86 4.95
CA ILE A 201 -3.88 17.32 4.81
C ILE A 201 -4.30 18.03 6.11
N ARG A 202 -5.10 17.39 6.96
CA ARG A 202 -5.52 17.94 8.27
C ARG A 202 -4.34 18.06 9.24
N GLU A 203 -3.35 17.18 9.12
CA GLU A 203 -2.14 17.22 9.95
C GLU A 203 -1.18 18.33 9.51
N SER A 204 -1.40 18.92 8.33
CA SER A 204 -0.60 20.04 7.83
C SER A 204 -0.77 21.34 8.66
N GLY A 205 -1.82 21.41 9.48
CA GLY A 205 -2.18 22.59 10.25
C GLY A 205 -2.63 23.76 9.38
N LEU A 206 -3.08 23.51 8.14
CA LEU A 206 -3.67 24.53 7.29
C LEU A 206 -5.13 24.76 7.68
N MET A 207 -5.51 26.02 7.96
CA MET A 207 -6.90 26.41 8.25
C MET A 207 -7.86 26.04 7.10
N ILE A 208 -7.36 25.99 5.86
CA ILE A 208 -8.13 25.56 4.68
C ILE A 208 -8.51 24.08 4.79
N ALA A 209 -7.70 23.24 5.43
CA ALA A 209 -7.98 21.82 5.58
C ALA A 209 -9.28 21.55 6.34
N ASP A 210 -9.64 22.40 7.31
CA ASP A 210 -10.88 22.28 8.07
C ASP A 210 -12.11 22.72 7.26
N SER A 211 -11.91 23.61 6.27
CA SER A 211 -12.97 24.10 5.37
C SER A 211 -13.14 23.26 4.10
N LEU A 212 -12.25 22.30 3.86
CA LEU A 212 -12.43 21.30 2.81
C LEU A 212 -13.61 20.40 3.19
N HIS A 213 -14.65 20.44 2.38
CA HIS A 213 -15.78 19.53 2.52
C HIS A 213 -15.38 18.13 2.08
N LEU A 214 -14.56 17.47 2.91
CA LEU A 214 -14.22 16.07 2.79
C LEU A 214 -15.48 15.27 3.18
N VAL A 215 -16.42 15.13 2.23
CA VAL A 215 -17.68 14.42 2.46
C VAL A 215 -17.39 12.94 2.33
N LYS A 216 -17.26 12.25 3.47
CA LYS A 216 -17.24 10.78 3.50
C LYS A 216 -18.49 10.23 2.83
N GLY A 217 -18.30 9.39 1.80
CA GLY A 217 -19.41 8.72 1.10
C GLY A 217 -20.01 9.53 -0.06
N SER A 218 -19.32 10.56 -0.57
CA SER A 218 -19.62 11.10 -1.89
C SER A 218 -19.11 10.15 -2.97
N ASP A 219 -19.74 10.16 -4.16
CA ASP A 219 -19.21 9.42 -5.33
C ASP A 219 -17.81 9.92 -5.78
N ARG A 220 -17.29 10.94 -5.11
CA ARG A 220 -16.01 11.58 -5.41
C ARG A 220 -14.91 11.01 -4.55
N LYS A 221 -14.03 10.25 -5.16
CA LYS A 221 -12.90 9.60 -4.48
C LYS A 221 -11.67 10.49 -4.30
N TYR A 222 -11.52 11.52 -5.14
CA TYR A 222 -10.32 12.37 -5.18
C TYR A 222 -10.68 13.85 -5.15
N ILE A 223 -9.81 14.64 -4.53
CA ILE A 223 -9.87 16.11 -4.50
C ILE A 223 -8.55 16.61 -5.06
N LEU A 224 -8.63 17.46 -6.09
CA LEU A 224 -7.50 18.21 -6.60
C LEU A 224 -7.64 19.66 -6.14
N LEU A 225 -6.79 20.04 -5.21
CA LEU A 225 -6.78 21.34 -4.56
C LEU A 225 -5.72 22.23 -5.20
N PHE A 226 -6.14 23.40 -5.70
CA PHE A 226 -5.27 24.46 -6.16
C PHE A 226 -5.28 25.60 -5.15
N LEU A 227 -4.12 25.94 -4.60
CA LEU A 227 -3.92 27.03 -3.68
C LEU A 227 -3.00 28.07 -4.30
N SER A 228 -3.37 29.37 -4.24
CA SER A 228 -2.49 30.45 -4.68
C SER A 228 -2.47 31.57 -3.64
N THR A 229 -1.27 31.95 -3.22
CA THR A 229 -1.02 33.07 -2.31
C THR A 229 -0.74 34.38 -3.04
N ARG A 230 -0.74 34.36 -4.38
CA ARG A 230 -0.44 35.55 -5.18
C ARG A 230 -1.58 36.54 -5.08
N GLU A 231 -1.25 37.82 -4.92
CA GLU A 231 -2.23 38.92 -4.86
C GLU A 231 -3.03 39.06 -6.16
N GLN A 232 -2.42 38.71 -7.28
CA GLN A 232 -3.05 38.75 -8.61
C GLN A 232 -3.84 37.48 -8.96
N GLY A 233 -3.99 36.54 -7.99
CA GLY A 233 -4.69 35.27 -8.18
C GLY A 233 -3.86 34.21 -8.88
N LEU A 234 -4.53 33.19 -9.41
CA LEU A 234 -3.87 32.17 -10.22
C LEU A 234 -3.36 32.78 -11.52
N PRO A 235 -2.12 32.52 -11.94
CA PRO A 235 -1.64 32.93 -13.25
C PRO A 235 -2.58 32.42 -14.37
N ALA A 236 -2.80 33.24 -15.39
CA ALA A 236 -3.67 32.84 -16.50
C ALA A 236 -3.33 31.47 -17.12
N PRO A 237 -2.05 31.11 -17.31
CA PRO A 237 -1.69 29.76 -17.76
C PRO A 237 -2.12 28.66 -16.77
N SER A 238 -1.94 28.86 -15.45
CA SER A 238 -2.34 27.87 -14.45
C SER A 238 -3.87 27.67 -14.41
N LEU A 239 -4.63 28.74 -14.60
CA LEU A 239 -6.08 28.67 -14.71
C LEU A 239 -6.51 27.92 -15.98
N GLN A 240 -5.86 28.20 -17.11
CA GLN A 240 -6.14 27.52 -18.38
C GLN A 240 -5.82 26.01 -18.25
N ASN A 241 -4.69 25.67 -17.66
CA ASN A 241 -4.31 24.28 -17.43
C ASN A 241 -5.28 23.54 -16.51
N ALA A 242 -5.83 24.23 -15.47
CA ALA A 242 -6.87 23.65 -14.62
C ALA A 242 -8.18 23.39 -15.40
N LEU A 243 -8.54 24.29 -16.32
CA LEU A 243 -9.68 24.10 -17.23
C LEU A 243 -9.48 22.96 -18.21
N ASP A 244 -8.29 22.87 -18.79
CA ASP A 244 -7.95 21.81 -19.72
C ASP A 244 -7.86 20.44 -19.01
N PHE A 245 -7.38 20.46 -17.78
CA PHE A 245 -7.44 19.28 -16.91
C PHE A 245 -8.87 18.81 -16.65
N LYS A 246 -9.79 19.75 -16.35
CA LYS A 246 -11.21 19.43 -16.17
C LYS A 246 -11.79 18.75 -17.42
N LYS A 247 -11.54 19.33 -18.61
CA LYS A 247 -11.99 18.73 -19.88
C LYS A 247 -11.40 17.33 -20.08
N ARG A 248 -10.14 17.12 -19.70
CA ARG A 248 -9.48 15.84 -19.81
C ARG A 248 -10.10 14.82 -18.87
N LEU A 249 -10.42 15.20 -17.63
CA LEU A 249 -11.18 14.35 -16.69
C LEU A 249 -12.54 13.94 -17.28
N GLU A 250 -13.24 14.88 -17.96
CA GLU A 250 -14.51 14.62 -18.62
C GLU A 250 -14.34 13.60 -19.76
N SER A 251 -13.29 13.77 -20.59
CA SER A 251 -13.00 12.84 -21.70
C SER A 251 -12.55 11.45 -21.26
N GLU A 252 -11.94 11.32 -20.08
CA GLU A 252 -11.49 10.05 -19.52
C GLU A 252 -12.53 9.40 -18.58
N GLY A 253 -13.72 10.02 -18.42
CA GLY A 253 -14.78 9.49 -17.54
C GLY A 253 -14.52 9.65 -16.06
N LEU A 254 -13.49 10.42 -15.67
CA LEU A 254 -13.05 10.61 -14.28
C LEU A 254 -13.72 11.81 -13.59
N ALA A 255 -14.50 12.62 -14.31
CA ALA A 255 -15.09 13.87 -13.80
C ALA A 255 -16.06 13.67 -12.63
N SER A 256 -16.68 12.50 -12.52
CA SER A 256 -17.59 12.15 -11.43
C SER A 256 -16.85 11.84 -10.11
N ILE A 257 -15.63 11.33 -10.19
CA ILE A 257 -14.86 10.88 -9.04
C ILE A 257 -13.79 11.87 -8.57
N VAL A 258 -13.49 12.92 -9.37
CA VAL A 258 -12.49 13.95 -9.04
C VAL A 258 -13.15 15.28 -8.80
N GLN A 259 -12.98 15.83 -7.61
CA GLN A 259 -13.42 17.18 -7.27
C GLN A 259 -12.27 18.17 -7.43
N LEU A 260 -12.51 19.26 -8.20
CA LEU A 260 -11.59 20.38 -8.33
C LEU A 260 -11.96 21.45 -7.30
N GLU A 261 -10.98 21.90 -6.51
CA GLU A 261 -11.13 23.01 -5.58
C GLU A 261 -10.07 24.07 -5.85
N LEU A 262 -10.50 25.30 -6.12
CA LEU A 262 -9.61 26.42 -6.42
C LEU A 262 -9.73 27.48 -5.33
N TYR A 263 -8.62 27.80 -4.71
CA TYR A 263 -8.52 28.80 -3.64
C TYR A 263 -7.55 29.92 -4.04
N SER A 264 -8.04 31.16 -4.11
CA SER A 264 -7.21 32.33 -4.43
C SER A 264 -7.83 33.60 -3.85
N LYS A 265 -7.01 34.64 -3.63
CA LYS A 265 -7.44 35.95 -3.11
C LYS A 265 -8.37 36.71 -4.05
N PHE A 266 -8.12 36.62 -5.36
CA PHE A 266 -8.86 37.42 -6.37
C PHE A 266 -9.68 36.53 -7.29
N GLN A 267 -10.95 36.92 -7.42
CA GLN A 267 -11.82 36.46 -8.50
C GLN A 267 -11.53 37.27 -9.77
N SER A 268 -10.65 36.82 -10.64
CA SER A 268 -10.60 37.38 -11.98
C SER A 268 -11.96 37.13 -12.67
N ASN A 269 -12.40 38.04 -13.54
CA ASN A 269 -13.66 37.84 -14.29
C ASN A 269 -13.67 36.54 -15.09
N ASN A 270 -12.50 35.99 -15.44
CA ASN A 270 -12.33 34.68 -16.07
C ASN A 270 -12.46 33.51 -15.08
N ALA A 271 -12.13 33.69 -13.79
CA ALA A 271 -12.28 32.66 -12.77
C ALA A 271 -13.75 32.37 -12.42
N LYS A 272 -14.68 33.33 -12.65
CA LYS A 272 -16.13 33.10 -12.51
C LYS A 272 -16.68 32.00 -13.42
N ARG A 273 -15.95 31.66 -14.50
CA ARG A 273 -16.30 30.58 -15.42
C ARG A 273 -15.91 29.19 -14.91
N VAL A 274 -15.04 29.13 -13.89
CA VAL A 274 -14.59 27.87 -13.27
C VAL A 274 -15.28 27.72 -11.92
N LYS A 275 -16.36 26.98 -11.86
CA LYS A 275 -16.96 26.55 -10.59
C LYS A 275 -16.31 25.21 -10.19
N PRO A 276 -15.91 25.02 -8.90
CA PRO A 276 -16.10 25.88 -7.75
C PRO A 276 -14.83 26.69 -7.42
N PHE A 277 -14.94 28.02 -7.48
CA PHE A 277 -13.91 28.93 -7.00
C PHE A 277 -14.26 29.41 -5.60
N LYS A 278 -13.32 29.27 -4.65
CA LYS A 278 -13.49 29.72 -3.27
C LYS A 278 -12.50 30.86 -2.97
N ALA A 279 -13.00 31.97 -2.44
CA ALA A 279 -12.16 33.07 -1.97
C ALA A 279 -11.45 32.67 -0.68
N ILE A 280 -10.14 32.92 -0.60
CA ILE A 280 -9.34 32.74 0.61
C ILE A 280 -9.33 34.04 1.40
N SER A 281 -9.45 33.97 2.73
CA SER A 281 -9.29 35.10 3.63
C SER A 281 -7.82 35.57 3.67
N ASP A 282 -7.61 36.85 4.03
CA ASP A 282 -6.24 37.37 4.20
C ASP A 282 -5.45 36.61 5.27
N LEU A 283 -6.13 36.13 6.31
CA LEU A 283 -5.51 35.33 7.37
C LEU A 283 -4.98 33.99 6.84
N GLN A 284 -5.74 33.31 6.00
CA GLN A 284 -5.33 32.04 5.36
C GLN A 284 -4.20 32.27 4.37
N ILE A 285 -4.19 33.41 3.65
CA ILE A 285 -3.08 33.77 2.76
C ILE A 285 -1.80 33.97 3.55
N GLU A 286 -1.90 34.71 4.67
CA GLU A 286 -0.76 34.98 5.53
C GLU A 286 -0.18 33.67 6.13
N GLU A 287 -1.04 32.72 6.48
CA GLU A 287 -0.64 31.40 6.93
C GLU A 287 0.14 30.64 5.82
N LEU A 288 -0.41 30.60 4.60
CA LEU A 288 0.24 29.97 3.46
C LEU A 288 1.60 30.61 3.13
N ARG A 289 1.69 31.95 3.25
CA ARG A 289 2.94 32.69 3.07
C ARG A 289 3.98 32.35 4.14
N ARG A 290 3.57 32.26 5.42
CA ARG A 290 4.47 31.86 6.51
C ARG A 290 5.02 30.44 6.29
N LYS A 291 4.22 29.55 5.70
CA LYS A 291 4.64 28.19 5.32
C LYS A 291 5.40 28.18 4.00
N GLU A 292 5.64 29.35 3.37
CA GLU A 292 6.31 29.50 2.07
C GLU A 292 5.64 28.69 0.93
N LEU A 293 4.36 28.39 1.12
CA LEU A 293 3.54 27.73 0.11
C LEU A 293 3.06 28.81 -0.88
N GLY A 294 3.76 28.97 -1.98
CA GLY A 294 3.38 29.90 -3.05
C GLY A 294 2.10 29.47 -3.76
N THR A 295 2.22 29.04 -5.01
CA THR A 295 1.12 28.33 -5.71
C THR A 295 1.39 26.84 -5.62
N VAL A 296 0.47 26.09 -5.02
CA VAL A 296 0.60 24.64 -4.85
C VAL A 296 -0.65 23.93 -5.33
N THR A 297 -0.46 22.79 -5.95
CA THR A 297 -1.51 21.86 -6.31
C THR A 297 -1.32 20.59 -5.48
N ILE A 298 -2.40 20.15 -4.84
CA ILE A 298 -2.39 18.95 -3.99
C ILE A 298 -3.49 18.02 -4.47
N LEU A 299 -3.11 16.82 -4.87
CA LEU A 299 -4.03 15.72 -5.12
C LEU A 299 -4.16 14.90 -3.84
N MET A 300 -5.38 14.67 -3.40
CA MET A 300 -5.67 13.87 -2.22
C MET A 300 -6.90 12.99 -2.42
N ARG A 301 -7.02 11.96 -1.59
CA ARG A 301 -8.25 11.16 -1.47
C ARG A 301 -9.31 11.90 -0.66
N GLU A 302 -10.54 11.41 -0.68
CA GLU A 302 -11.66 11.97 0.11
C GLU A 302 -11.42 12.00 1.62
N ASP A 303 -10.58 11.11 2.14
CA ASP A 303 -10.20 11.04 3.56
C ASP A 303 -9.15 12.11 3.95
N GLY A 304 -8.65 12.86 2.97
CA GLY A 304 -7.60 13.86 3.13
C GLY A 304 -6.18 13.31 2.98
N THR A 305 -6.01 12.03 2.64
CA THR A 305 -4.69 11.46 2.37
C THR A 305 -4.10 12.03 1.10
N ILE A 306 -2.95 12.68 1.21
CA ILE A 306 -2.24 13.29 0.09
C ILE A 306 -1.63 12.19 -0.78
N LEU A 307 -1.91 12.25 -2.07
CA LEU A 307 -1.34 11.36 -3.08
C LEU A 307 -0.19 12.02 -3.84
N HIS A 308 -0.32 13.32 -4.09
CA HIS A 308 0.69 14.07 -4.84
C HIS A 308 0.59 15.56 -4.49
N ARG A 309 1.73 16.24 -4.55
CA ARG A 309 1.83 17.69 -4.50
C ARG A 309 2.72 18.22 -5.61
N GLN A 310 2.39 19.39 -6.11
CA GLN A 310 3.22 20.11 -7.08
C GLN A 310 3.21 21.60 -6.75
N PHE A 311 4.38 22.20 -6.63
CA PHE A 311 4.53 23.65 -6.49
C PHE A 311 4.72 24.26 -7.87
N THR A 312 3.75 25.05 -8.30
CA THR A 312 3.78 25.67 -9.62
C THR A 312 4.01 27.15 -9.50
N ASN A 313 5.19 27.59 -9.91
CA ASN A 313 5.39 29.02 -10.09
C ASN A 313 4.80 29.56 -11.41
N TRP A 314 4.74 28.71 -12.45
CA TRP A 314 4.40 29.17 -13.80
C TRP A 314 3.46 28.25 -14.61
N GLN A 315 3.56 26.94 -14.49
CA GLN A 315 2.71 25.99 -15.23
C GLN A 315 2.37 24.79 -14.35
N PHE A 316 1.08 24.46 -14.25
CA PHE A 316 0.61 23.21 -13.71
C PHE A 316 0.63 22.15 -14.83
N ASP A 317 1.34 21.06 -14.62
CA ASP A 317 1.24 19.87 -15.48
C ASP A 317 0.26 18.88 -14.82
N PRO A 318 -0.89 18.63 -15.46
CA PRO A 318 -1.89 17.71 -14.92
C PRO A 318 -1.52 16.24 -15.11
N SER A 319 -0.54 15.93 -15.94
CA SER A 319 -0.22 14.55 -16.32
C SER A 319 0.16 13.67 -15.15
N PRO A 320 1.00 14.10 -14.20
CA PRO A 320 1.32 13.27 -13.03
C PRO A 320 0.11 12.98 -12.15
N ALA A 321 -0.79 13.96 -11.96
CA ALA A 321 -1.99 13.76 -11.16
C ALA A 321 -2.94 12.73 -11.78
N LEU A 322 -3.11 12.77 -13.12
CA LEU A 322 -3.92 11.78 -13.85
C LEU A 322 -3.32 10.37 -13.75
N GLU A 323 -2.02 10.26 -13.98
CA GLU A 323 -1.34 8.97 -13.91
C GLU A 323 -1.47 8.35 -12.51
N ILE A 324 -1.35 9.17 -11.45
CA ILE A 324 -1.51 8.72 -10.08
C ILE A 324 -2.94 8.24 -9.83
N ILE A 325 -3.96 8.99 -10.28
CA ILE A 325 -5.37 8.58 -10.15
C ILE A 325 -5.62 7.25 -10.87
N GLN A 326 -5.16 7.12 -12.11
CA GLN A 326 -5.33 5.90 -12.91
C GLN A 326 -4.63 4.69 -12.27
N ASN A 327 -3.41 4.88 -11.76
CA ASN A 327 -2.66 3.83 -11.07
C ASN A 327 -3.30 3.44 -9.74
N ASP A 328 -3.86 4.41 -9.01
CA ASP A 328 -4.54 4.16 -7.73
C ASP A 328 -5.84 3.36 -7.96
N LEU A 329 -6.64 3.74 -8.95
CA LEU A 329 -7.85 3.01 -9.37
C LEU A 329 -7.51 1.57 -9.82
N LYS A 330 -6.46 1.41 -10.62
CA LYS A 330 -6.02 0.09 -11.07
C LYS A 330 -5.60 -0.79 -9.91
N ARG A 331 -4.91 -0.25 -8.93
CA ARG A 331 -4.55 -0.99 -7.70
C ARG A 331 -5.77 -1.39 -6.88
N GLU A 332 -6.78 -0.52 -6.79
CA GLU A 332 -8.04 -0.86 -6.13
C GLU A 332 -8.73 -2.02 -6.83
N ASP A 333 -8.82 -2.00 -8.16
CA ASP A 333 -9.41 -3.07 -8.97
C ASP A 333 -8.64 -4.39 -8.84
N GLU A 334 -7.31 -4.35 -8.89
CA GLU A 334 -6.45 -5.52 -8.70
C GLU A 334 -6.64 -6.12 -7.29
N SER A 335 -6.62 -5.28 -6.25
CA SER A 335 -6.85 -5.69 -4.87
C SER A 335 -8.24 -6.32 -4.67
N PHE A 336 -9.27 -5.73 -5.28
CA PHE A 336 -10.64 -6.28 -5.23
C PHE A 336 -10.73 -7.61 -5.96
N ASN A 337 -10.09 -7.76 -7.11
CA ASN A 337 -10.04 -9.02 -7.86
C ASN A 337 -9.30 -10.11 -7.08
N ASP A 338 -8.19 -9.78 -6.43
CA ASP A 338 -7.44 -10.71 -5.58
C ASP A 338 -8.26 -11.12 -4.35
N PHE A 339 -8.98 -10.18 -3.74
CA PHE A 339 -9.93 -10.49 -2.67
C PHE A 339 -11.04 -11.44 -3.15
N LEU A 340 -11.66 -11.16 -4.31
CA LEU A 340 -12.69 -12.03 -4.87
C LEU A 340 -12.16 -13.42 -5.19
N LYS A 341 -10.95 -13.54 -5.70
CA LYS A 341 -10.28 -14.81 -5.96
C LYS A 341 -10.06 -15.59 -4.66
N GLY A 342 -9.47 -14.96 -3.65
CA GLY A 342 -9.28 -15.58 -2.33
C GLY A 342 -10.61 -15.97 -1.66
N PHE A 343 -11.64 -15.14 -1.79
CA PHE A 343 -12.98 -15.45 -1.30
C PHE A 343 -13.59 -16.69 -2.01
N LYS A 344 -13.51 -16.76 -3.34
CA LYS A 344 -13.97 -17.91 -4.11
C LYS A 344 -13.21 -19.19 -3.72
N GLU A 345 -11.91 -19.12 -3.58
CA GLU A 345 -11.08 -20.25 -3.15
C GLU A 345 -11.43 -20.70 -1.71
N GLY A 346 -11.66 -19.74 -0.81
CA GLY A 346 -12.11 -20.02 0.56
C GLY A 346 -13.47 -20.68 0.61
N VAL A 347 -14.44 -20.19 -0.17
CA VAL A 347 -15.78 -20.79 -0.26
C VAL A 347 -15.72 -22.21 -0.83
N LEU A 348 -14.95 -22.41 -1.91
CA LEU A 348 -14.73 -23.75 -2.48
C LEU A 348 -14.09 -24.72 -1.47
N GLY A 349 -13.10 -24.26 -0.74
CA GLY A 349 -12.44 -25.03 0.32
C GLY A 349 -13.41 -25.45 1.43
N THR A 350 -14.24 -24.53 1.91
CA THR A 350 -15.24 -24.83 2.94
C THR A 350 -16.31 -25.80 2.45
N LEU A 351 -16.76 -25.67 1.20
CA LEU A 351 -17.71 -26.61 0.59
C LEU A 351 -17.12 -28.02 0.44
N LEU A 352 -15.86 -28.13 0.04
CA LEU A 352 -15.14 -29.41 -0.05
C LEU A 352 -15.02 -30.09 1.33
N ILE A 353 -14.65 -29.33 2.36
CA ILE A 353 -14.58 -29.84 3.74
C ILE A 353 -15.95 -30.31 4.21
N ALA A 354 -16.99 -29.51 3.99
CA ALA A 354 -18.37 -29.91 4.33
C ALA A 354 -18.82 -31.18 3.61
N ALA A 355 -18.47 -31.33 2.32
CA ALA A 355 -18.74 -32.54 1.55
C ALA A 355 -18.02 -33.77 2.13
N ILE A 356 -16.74 -33.65 2.47
CA ILE A 356 -15.94 -34.72 3.08
C ILE A 356 -16.56 -35.13 4.43
N ILE A 357 -16.89 -34.15 5.29
CA ILE A 357 -17.55 -34.42 6.58
C ILE A 357 -18.87 -35.12 6.36
N SER A 358 -19.70 -34.68 5.40
CA SER A 358 -20.99 -35.29 5.08
C SER A 358 -20.84 -36.73 4.60
N ILE A 359 -19.86 -37.00 3.72
CA ILE A 359 -19.58 -38.36 3.24
C ILE A 359 -19.11 -39.24 4.41
N ALA A 360 -18.20 -38.75 5.26
CA ALA A 360 -17.72 -39.46 6.43
C ALA A 360 -18.87 -39.77 7.44
N TYR A 361 -19.71 -38.80 7.67
CA TYR A 361 -20.92 -39.00 8.52
C TYR A 361 -21.84 -40.04 7.93
N TYR A 362 -22.19 -39.93 6.65
CA TYR A 362 -23.07 -40.88 5.96
C TYR A 362 -22.49 -42.31 5.97
N SER A 363 -21.21 -42.47 5.74
CA SER A 363 -20.54 -43.77 5.79
C SER A 363 -20.54 -44.39 7.19
N ARG A 364 -20.37 -43.59 8.26
CA ARG A 364 -20.49 -44.02 9.65
C ARG A 364 -21.89 -44.45 10.01
N VAL A 365 -22.91 -43.71 9.59
CA VAL A 365 -24.34 -44.05 9.82
C VAL A 365 -24.66 -45.35 9.11
N LYS A 366 -24.30 -45.50 7.83
CA LYS A 366 -24.50 -46.77 7.10
C LYS A 366 -23.80 -47.94 7.74
N GLY A 367 -22.54 -47.74 8.22
CA GLY A 367 -21.77 -48.77 8.92
C GLY A 367 -22.50 -49.23 10.22
N LYS A 368 -23.01 -48.28 11.03
CA LYS A 368 -23.79 -48.60 12.23
C LYS A 368 -25.07 -49.40 11.90
N GLN A 369 -25.83 -48.95 10.92
CA GLN A 369 -27.05 -49.62 10.49
C GLN A 369 -26.78 -51.04 9.99
N LYS A 370 -25.70 -51.26 9.19
CA LYS A 370 -25.32 -52.58 8.74
C LYS A 370 -24.94 -53.50 9.91
N LYS A 371 -24.23 -52.98 10.91
CA LYS A 371 -23.84 -53.72 12.12
C LYS A 371 -25.07 -54.11 12.97
N GLU A 372 -26.04 -53.23 13.10
CA GLU A 372 -27.30 -53.53 13.81
C GLU A 372 -28.15 -54.54 13.06
N ARG A 373 -28.28 -54.46 11.75
CA ARG A 373 -29.00 -55.44 10.94
C ARG A 373 -28.36 -56.85 11.08
N ASN A 374 -27.02 -56.90 11.04
CA ASN A 374 -26.32 -58.17 11.23
C ASN A 374 -26.55 -58.74 12.64
N ARG A 375 -26.53 -57.91 13.70
CA ARG A 375 -26.81 -58.32 15.06
C ARG A 375 -28.25 -58.86 15.22
N ARG A 376 -29.25 -58.21 14.59
CA ARG A 376 -30.63 -58.72 14.59
C ARG A 376 -30.74 -60.04 13.88
N ARG A 377 -30.09 -60.20 12.74
CA ARG A 377 -30.10 -61.45 11.97
C ARG A 377 -29.44 -62.59 12.74
N ILE A 378 -28.36 -62.34 13.42
CA ILE A 378 -27.68 -63.33 14.27
C ILE A 378 -28.65 -63.76 15.37
N ARG A 379 -29.29 -62.85 16.12
CA ARG A 379 -30.25 -63.19 17.15
C ARG A 379 -31.44 -63.97 16.62
N GLU A 380 -31.99 -63.67 15.45
CA GLU A 380 -33.05 -64.41 14.82
C GLU A 380 -32.62 -65.84 14.48
N LEU A 381 -31.39 -66.02 13.98
CA LEU A 381 -30.85 -67.36 13.70
C LEU A 381 -30.62 -68.15 14.99
N GLU A 382 -30.13 -67.52 16.05
CA GLU A 382 -29.97 -68.15 17.37
C GLU A 382 -31.31 -68.63 17.91
N LEU A 383 -32.35 -67.77 17.86
CA LEU A 383 -33.69 -68.16 18.27
C LEU A 383 -34.29 -69.29 17.43
N ARG A 384 -34.04 -69.35 16.14
CA ARG A 384 -34.46 -70.45 15.25
C ARG A 384 -33.74 -71.74 15.62
N ALA A 385 -32.44 -71.68 15.89
CA ALA A 385 -31.65 -72.83 16.30
C ALA A 385 -32.18 -73.43 17.62
N ILE A 386 -32.46 -72.58 18.63
CA ILE A 386 -33.03 -73.02 19.90
C ILE A 386 -34.43 -73.69 19.71
N ARG A 387 -35.25 -73.09 18.89
CA ARG A 387 -36.55 -73.69 18.55
C ARG A 387 -36.48 -75.06 17.84
N SER A 388 -35.45 -75.21 17.01
CA SER A 388 -35.25 -76.46 16.26
C SER A 388 -34.67 -77.57 17.16
N GLN A 389 -33.91 -77.25 18.20
CA GLN A 389 -33.39 -78.23 19.18
C GLN A 389 -34.50 -78.78 20.13
N MET A 390 -35.54 -78.02 20.36
CA MET A 390 -36.69 -78.49 21.11
C MET A 390 -37.59 -79.23 20.15
N ASN A 391 -37.57 -80.56 20.18
CA ASN A 391 -38.46 -81.41 19.39
C ASN A 391 -39.91 -81.07 19.76
N PRO A 392 -40.70 -80.40 18.89
CA PRO A 392 -42.11 -80.01 19.25
C PRO A 392 -42.97 -81.22 19.57
N HIS A 393 -42.66 -82.32 18.94
CA HIS A 393 -43.39 -83.59 19.16
C HIS A 393 -43.18 -84.16 20.59
N PHE A 394 -41.98 -84.00 21.17
CA PHE A 394 -41.71 -84.32 22.55
C PHE A 394 -42.58 -83.48 23.53
N ILE A 395 -42.65 -82.17 23.27
CA ILE A 395 -43.46 -81.25 24.12
C ILE A 395 -44.98 -81.66 24.07
N PHE A 396 -45.46 -81.91 22.86
CA PHE A 396 -46.86 -82.31 22.70
C PHE A 396 -47.15 -83.69 23.39
N ASN A 397 -46.17 -84.59 23.25
CA ASN A 397 -46.33 -85.94 23.88
C ASN A 397 -46.26 -85.82 25.42
N ALA A 398 -45.36 -84.99 25.96
CA ALA A 398 -45.30 -84.78 27.39
C ALA A 398 -46.61 -84.16 27.94
N LEU A 399 -47.15 -83.16 27.26
CA LEU A 399 -48.43 -82.56 27.62
C LEU A 399 -49.63 -83.56 27.56
N SER A 400 -49.60 -84.41 26.50
CA SER A 400 -50.64 -85.48 26.37
C SER A 400 -50.52 -86.54 27.50
N SER A 401 -49.29 -86.85 27.95
CA SER A 401 -49.03 -87.76 29.04
C SER A 401 -49.58 -87.17 30.38
N ILE A 402 -49.30 -85.89 30.62
CA ILE A 402 -49.79 -85.17 31.79
C ILE A 402 -51.33 -85.19 31.78
N GLN A 403 -51.97 -84.89 30.63
CA GLN A 403 -53.41 -84.89 30.46
C GLN A 403 -54.00 -86.27 30.74
N ASN A 404 -53.39 -87.33 30.25
CA ASN A 404 -53.79 -88.70 30.47
C ASN A 404 -53.72 -89.09 31.99
N LEU A 405 -52.65 -88.71 32.70
CA LEU A 405 -52.53 -88.93 34.14
C LEU A 405 -53.58 -88.17 34.90
N ILE A 406 -53.91 -86.93 34.55
CA ILE A 406 -55.00 -86.17 35.18
C ILE A 406 -56.31 -86.82 34.94
N ASN A 407 -56.59 -87.26 33.69
CA ASN A 407 -57.85 -87.94 33.34
C ASN A 407 -58.06 -89.27 34.10
N ARG A 408 -56.98 -89.90 34.54
CA ARG A 408 -57.00 -91.15 35.36
C ARG A 408 -57.03 -90.85 36.85
N SER A 409 -57.19 -89.58 37.26
CA SER A 409 -57.10 -89.11 38.64
C SER A 409 -55.81 -89.40 39.37
N ALA A 410 -54.70 -89.66 38.61
CA ALA A 410 -53.36 -89.85 39.12
C ALA A 410 -52.65 -88.50 39.29
N ASN A 411 -53.24 -87.62 40.10
CA ASN A 411 -52.82 -86.24 40.26
C ASN A 411 -51.42 -86.07 40.79
N GLN A 412 -50.94 -86.97 41.68
CA GLN A 412 -49.62 -86.94 42.25
C GLN A 412 -48.57 -87.27 41.15
N GLU A 413 -48.81 -88.33 40.38
CA GLU A 413 -47.94 -88.71 39.26
C GLU A 413 -47.92 -87.65 38.17
N ALA A 414 -49.05 -86.99 37.86
CA ALA A 414 -49.14 -85.90 36.92
C ALA A 414 -48.28 -84.70 37.39
N ASN A 415 -48.28 -84.39 38.69
CA ASN A 415 -47.50 -83.28 39.24
C ASN A 415 -46.02 -83.63 39.26
N GLU A 416 -45.62 -84.83 39.59
CA GLU A 416 -44.24 -85.31 39.52
C GLU A 416 -43.69 -85.20 38.03
N TYR A 417 -44.50 -85.67 37.09
CA TYR A 417 -44.21 -85.58 35.66
C TYR A 417 -43.98 -84.12 35.20
N LEU A 418 -44.89 -83.23 35.63
CA LEU A 418 -44.81 -81.81 35.30
C LEU A 418 -43.55 -81.16 35.88
N ILE A 419 -43.14 -81.53 37.11
CA ILE A 419 -41.93 -81.04 37.75
C ILE A 419 -40.73 -81.52 36.97
N ASP A 420 -40.60 -82.80 36.66
CA ASP A 420 -39.51 -83.37 35.90
C ASP A 420 -39.41 -82.84 34.45
N PHE A 421 -40.56 -82.68 33.80
CA PHE A 421 -40.67 -82.08 32.49
C PHE A 421 -40.18 -80.61 32.50
N SER A 422 -40.61 -79.82 33.49
CA SER A 422 -40.20 -78.41 33.67
C SER A 422 -38.69 -78.31 33.96
N ARG A 423 -38.14 -79.29 34.72
CA ARG A 423 -36.71 -79.36 35.04
C ARG A 423 -35.92 -79.67 33.76
N LEU A 424 -36.33 -80.64 32.95
CA LEU A 424 -35.74 -81.00 31.69
C LEU A 424 -35.73 -79.82 30.71
N LEU A 425 -36.90 -79.15 30.57
CA LEU A 425 -37.06 -78.00 29.69
C LEU A 425 -36.11 -76.89 30.05
N ARG A 426 -36.02 -76.52 31.33
CA ARG A 426 -35.06 -75.54 31.81
C ARG A 426 -33.57 -75.92 31.53
N LYS A 427 -33.24 -77.21 31.71
CA LYS A 427 -31.86 -77.66 31.41
C LYS A 427 -31.59 -77.56 29.93
N VAL A 428 -32.45 -78.03 29.05
CA VAL A 428 -32.31 -77.92 27.61
C VAL A 428 -32.14 -76.48 27.17
N LEU A 429 -32.91 -75.53 27.71
CA LEU A 429 -32.76 -74.09 27.40
C LEU A 429 -31.47 -73.55 27.92
N ALA A 430 -31.08 -73.88 29.13
CA ALA A 430 -29.81 -73.38 29.74
C ALA A 430 -28.56 -73.91 29.08
N THR A 431 -28.57 -75.15 28.57
CA THR A 431 -27.49 -75.77 27.84
C THR A 431 -27.41 -75.34 26.38
N SER A 432 -28.56 -74.99 25.76
CA SER A 432 -28.64 -74.52 24.38
C SER A 432 -27.88 -73.22 24.09
N GLU A 433 -27.65 -72.40 25.11
CA GLU A 433 -26.86 -71.13 25.00
C GLU A 433 -25.37 -71.36 25.25
N LYS A 434 -24.96 -72.53 25.71
CA LYS A 434 -23.55 -72.83 26.00
C LYS A 434 -22.89 -73.53 24.84
N LYS A 435 -21.66 -73.12 24.47
CA LYS A 435 -20.86 -73.80 23.44
C LYS A 435 -20.35 -75.15 23.84
N LEU A 436 -20.16 -75.38 25.14
CA LEU A 436 -19.68 -76.62 25.73
C LEU A 436 -20.50 -76.93 26.97
N VAL A 437 -20.96 -78.11 27.10
CA VAL A 437 -21.76 -78.59 28.23
C VAL A 437 -20.96 -79.72 28.88
N SER A 438 -21.03 -79.82 30.23
CA SER A 438 -20.34 -80.91 30.92
C SER A 438 -21.03 -82.25 30.62
N LEU A 439 -20.22 -83.30 30.51
CA LEU A 439 -20.77 -84.65 30.34
C LEU A 439 -21.76 -85.02 31.46
N SER A 440 -21.50 -84.55 32.67
CA SER A 440 -22.42 -84.73 33.83
C SER A 440 -23.78 -84.15 33.61
N ASP A 441 -23.83 -82.89 33.04
CA ASP A 441 -25.10 -82.18 32.71
C ASP A 441 -25.85 -82.89 31.59
N GLU A 442 -25.15 -83.44 30.58
CA GLU A 442 -25.76 -84.21 29.49
C GLU A 442 -26.37 -85.56 30.03
N ILE A 443 -25.63 -86.26 30.88
CA ILE A 443 -26.07 -87.46 31.50
C ILE A 443 -27.37 -87.20 32.35
N GLU A 444 -27.33 -86.16 33.17
CA GLU A 444 -28.48 -85.76 33.96
C GLU A 444 -29.73 -85.46 33.14
N GLN A 445 -29.50 -84.72 32.05
CA GLN A 445 -30.55 -84.34 31.05
C GLN A 445 -31.09 -85.60 30.37
N LEU A 446 -30.24 -86.52 29.96
CA LEU A 446 -30.62 -87.77 29.37
C LEU A 446 -31.44 -88.67 30.38
N GLN A 447 -30.96 -88.70 31.61
CA GLN A 447 -31.71 -89.42 32.66
C GLN A 447 -33.10 -88.85 32.88
N LEU A 448 -33.27 -87.57 32.97
CA LEU A 448 -34.58 -86.91 33.07
C LEU A 448 -35.45 -87.23 31.85
N TYR A 449 -34.89 -87.16 30.66
CA TYR A 449 -35.56 -87.50 29.39
C TYR A 449 -36.04 -88.94 29.42
N LEU A 450 -35.20 -89.92 29.73
CA LEU A 450 -35.51 -91.27 29.77
C LEU A 450 -36.56 -91.59 30.86
N LYS A 451 -36.47 -90.96 32.01
CA LYS A 451 -37.47 -91.08 33.09
C LYS A 451 -38.89 -90.66 32.62
N LEU A 452 -38.99 -89.56 31.90
CA LEU A 452 -40.20 -89.03 31.33
C LEU A 452 -40.77 -89.99 30.23
N GLU A 453 -39.96 -90.58 29.42
CA GLU A 453 -40.36 -91.57 28.40
C GLU A 453 -40.76 -92.87 29.01
N GLN A 454 -40.18 -93.35 30.14
CA GLN A 454 -40.59 -94.57 30.86
C GLN A 454 -42.03 -94.48 31.40
N LEU A 455 -42.53 -93.28 31.75
CA LEU A 455 -43.91 -93.09 32.14
C LEU A 455 -44.85 -93.22 30.96
N ARG A 456 -44.36 -93.16 29.73
CA ARG A 456 -45.15 -93.38 28.50
C ARG A 456 -45.09 -94.80 27.97
N PHE A 457 -43.91 -95.41 28.02
CA PHE A 457 -43.62 -96.72 27.44
C PHE A 457 -42.93 -97.56 28.47
N PRO A 458 -43.39 -98.80 28.67
CA PRO A 458 -42.74 -99.76 29.60
C PRO A 458 -41.43 -100.22 28.98
N PHE A 459 -40.31 -99.70 29.37
CA PHE A 459 -38.93 -100.19 28.98
C PHE A 459 -38.00 -100.02 30.18
N SER A 460 -36.94 -100.86 30.17
CA SER A 460 -35.85 -100.70 31.12
C SER A 460 -34.64 -100.21 30.41
N TYR A 461 -33.79 -99.37 30.99
CA TYR A 461 -32.58 -98.93 30.49
C TYR A 461 -31.45 -98.98 31.53
N SER A 462 -30.23 -99.18 31.08
CA SER A 462 -29.03 -99.02 31.91
C SER A 462 -28.11 -97.97 31.27
N LEU A 463 -27.58 -97.09 32.08
CA LEU A 463 -26.66 -96.04 31.67
C LEU A 463 -25.30 -96.44 32.24
N ALA A 464 -24.33 -96.76 31.40
CA ALA A 464 -22.98 -97.05 31.82
C ALA A 464 -22.04 -95.96 31.31
N VAL A 465 -21.40 -95.27 32.23
CA VAL A 465 -20.38 -94.27 31.90
C VAL A 465 -18.98 -94.83 32.05
N GLY A 466 -18.18 -94.88 31.00
CA GLY A 466 -16.82 -95.41 31.02
C GLY A 466 -15.93 -94.58 31.94
N LYS A 467 -15.08 -95.20 32.71
CA LYS A 467 -14.21 -94.59 33.70
C LYS A 467 -13.06 -93.69 33.16
N ASN A 468 -12.90 -93.57 31.84
CA ASN A 468 -11.78 -92.87 31.22
C ASN A 468 -12.24 -91.71 30.30
N ILE A 469 -13.21 -90.89 30.76
CA ILE A 469 -13.60 -89.67 30.02
C ILE A 469 -13.25 -88.55 30.96
N GLU A 470 -12.09 -87.85 30.68
CA GLU A 470 -11.75 -86.57 31.28
C GLU A 470 -12.50 -85.44 30.55
#